data_69dcb945db95ceab902764ee361c8187
#
_entry.id   69dcb945db95ceab902764ee361c8187
#
_cell.length_a   1.000
_cell.length_b   1.000
_cell.length_c   1.000
_cell.angle_alpha   90.00
_cell.angle_beta   90.00
_cell.angle_gamma   90.00
#
_symmetry.space_group_name_H-M   'P 1'
#
loop_
_entity.id
_entity.type
_entity.pdbx_description
1 polymer ?
#
loop_
_entity_poly.entity_id
_entity_poly.type
_entity_poly.pdbx_seq_one_letter_code
_entity_poly.pdbx_strand_id
1 'polypeptide(L)'
;LHAHVYDKVIPLGIDPDYYCLGRGTTTVVDAGSAGADNFAGFRAFAIDRCRTRILGFLNISRMGLACSGLGGDSNVPGELDLMKLVNAGHCADCIEANRDVLVGVKIRLSNSIADNGRNEQASFELAVEAARATKLPLMTHHSFSAVPLEDCPGNMVAGDVYTHCFHGFPSTIINPDTKEIEVPVQRARDNGVLFDIGMGQGSFNWTVAEFATR
;
A
#
# COMPACT_ATOMS: atom_id res chain seq x y z
N LEU A 1 -2.02 -1.41 10.92
CA LEU A 1 -2.33 -0.52 9.79
C LEU A 1 -2.53 -1.23 8.46
N HIS A 2 -1.97 -2.42 8.25
CA HIS A 2 -2.00 -3.08 6.95
C HIS A 2 -2.83 -4.36 7.00
N ALA A 3 -4.08 -4.26 6.56
CA ALA A 3 -4.98 -5.40 6.37
C ALA A 3 -5.65 -5.31 4.99
N HIS A 4 -6.17 -6.43 4.51
CA HIS A 4 -6.98 -6.49 3.31
C HIS A 4 -8.32 -7.13 3.67
N VAL A 5 -9.36 -6.31 3.76
CA VAL A 5 -10.67 -6.73 4.33
C VAL A 5 -11.82 -6.66 3.33
N TYR A 6 -11.52 -6.70 2.04
CA TYR A 6 -12.54 -6.87 0.99
C TYR A 6 -12.70 -8.37 0.68
N ASP A 7 -13.26 -9.07 1.66
CA ASP A 7 -13.44 -10.54 1.63
C ASP A 7 -14.19 -10.99 0.37
N LYS A 8 -13.73 -12.11 -0.21
CA LYS A 8 -14.29 -12.76 -1.42
C LYS A 8 -14.26 -11.93 -2.71
N VAL A 9 -13.72 -10.72 -2.67
CA VAL A 9 -13.58 -9.86 -3.87
C VAL A 9 -12.14 -9.80 -4.33
N ILE A 10 -11.21 -9.77 -3.38
CA ILE A 10 -9.77 -9.77 -3.69
C ILE A 10 -9.10 -11.05 -3.20
N PRO A 11 -8.00 -11.49 -3.84
CA PRO A 11 -7.31 -12.73 -3.46
C PRO A 11 -6.80 -12.77 -2.02
N LEU A 12 -6.46 -11.61 -1.45
CA LEU A 12 -5.94 -11.46 -0.08
C LEU A 12 -7.02 -11.10 0.95
N GLY A 13 -8.29 -10.98 0.53
CA GLY A 13 -9.38 -10.53 1.39
C GLY A 13 -9.67 -11.49 2.53
N ILE A 14 -9.80 -10.93 3.73
CA ILE A 14 -10.22 -11.66 4.93
C ILE A 14 -11.47 -11.05 5.54
N ASP A 15 -12.26 -11.87 6.26
CA ASP A 15 -13.37 -11.41 7.07
C ASP A 15 -12.83 -10.69 8.32
N PRO A 16 -13.03 -9.36 8.47
CA PRO A 16 -12.48 -8.61 9.60
C PRO A 16 -13.11 -8.96 10.93
N ASP A 17 -14.37 -9.34 10.97
CA ASP A 17 -15.04 -9.71 12.21
C ASP A 17 -14.48 -11.02 12.78
N TYR A 18 -14.18 -11.98 11.91
CA TYR A 18 -13.59 -13.24 12.32
C TYR A 18 -12.10 -13.10 12.67
N TYR A 19 -11.31 -12.47 11.78
CA TYR A 19 -9.85 -12.45 11.92
C TYR A 19 -9.32 -11.30 12.79
N CYS A 20 -10.04 -10.19 12.91
CA CYS A 20 -9.61 -9.02 13.66
C CYS A 20 -10.40 -8.88 14.97
N LEU A 21 -11.71 -8.70 14.91
CA LEU A 21 -12.55 -8.50 16.09
C LEU A 21 -12.51 -9.72 17.02
N GLY A 22 -12.56 -10.91 16.48
CA GLY A 22 -12.42 -12.17 17.21
C GLY A 22 -11.10 -12.33 17.96
N ARG A 23 -10.10 -11.49 17.67
CA ARG A 23 -8.78 -11.44 18.33
C ARG A 23 -8.55 -10.12 19.10
N GLY A 24 -9.59 -9.34 19.33
CA GLY A 24 -9.52 -8.11 20.13
C GLY A 24 -9.16 -6.85 19.33
N THR A 25 -9.00 -6.92 18.01
CA THR A 25 -8.76 -5.75 17.17
C THR A 25 -10.09 -5.15 16.72
N THR A 26 -10.48 -4.02 17.28
CA THR A 26 -11.78 -3.37 17.03
C THR A 26 -11.77 -2.42 15.83
N THR A 27 -10.61 -1.98 15.39
CA THR A 27 -10.44 -1.09 14.25
C THR A 27 -9.30 -1.59 13.36
N VAL A 28 -9.55 -1.68 12.06
CA VAL A 28 -8.55 -2.03 11.06
C VAL A 28 -8.44 -0.94 10.01
N VAL A 29 -7.27 -0.84 9.38
CA VAL A 29 -7.07 0.02 8.21
C VAL A 29 -6.80 -0.87 7.01
N ASP A 30 -7.68 -0.83 6.02
CA ASP A 30 -7.51 -1.52 4.76
C ASP A 30 -6.43 -0.84 3.92
N ALA A 31 -5.49 -1.62 3.41
CA ALA A 31 -4.33 -1.12 2.68
C ALA A 31 -4.56 -1.13 1.16
N GLY A 32 -5.67 -0.60 0.70
CA GLY A 32 -5.94 -0.40 -0.72
C GLY A 32 -6.50 -1.63 -1.43
N SER A 33 -7.37 -2.38 -0.78
CA SER A 33 -8.09 -3.49 -1.42
C SER A 33 -9.00 -3.01 -2.54
N ALA A 34 -9.65 -1.85 -2.35
CA ALA A 34 -10.51 -1.22 -3.36
C ALA A 34 -9.80 -0.03 -4.03
N GLY A 35 -10.17 0.20 -5.28
CA GLY A 35 -9.95 1.45 -6.00
C GLY A 35 -11.26 2.20 -6.25
N ALA A 36 -11.20 3.34 -6.93
CA ALA A 36 -12.34 4.23 -7.05
C ALA A 36 -13.57 3.61 -7.73
N ASP A 37 -13.38 2.71 -8.70
CA ASP A 37 -14.49 2.10 -9.45
C ASP A 37 -15.26 1.03 -8.66
N ASN A 38 -14.64 0.41 -7.66
CA ASN A 38 -15.29 -0.62 -6.84
C ASN A 38 -15.41 -0.24 -5.35
N PHE A 39 -15.05 1.00 -4.99
CA PHE A 39 -15.14 1.45 -3.60
C PHE A 39 -16.57 1.45 -3.05
N ALA A 40 -17.57 1.80 -3.87
CA ALA A 40 -18.97 1.76 -3.44
C ALA A 40 -19.40 0.36 -2.98
N GLY A 41 -18.91 -0.68 -3.68
CA GLY A 41 -19.12 -2.08 -3.27
C GLY A 41 -18.37 -2.42 -1.97
N PHE A 42 -17.12 -1.98 -1.83
CA PHE A 42 -16.35 -2.16 -0.60
C PHE A 42 -17.05 -1.49 0.60
N ARG A 43 -17.53 -0.26 0.41
CA ARG A 43 -18.30 0.44 1.44
C ARG A 43 -19.56 -0.32 1.83
N ALA A 44 -20.41 -0.66 0.86
CA ALA A 44 -21.71 -1.26 1.10
C ALA A 44 -21.65 -2.69 1.68
N PHE A 45 -20.63 -3.49 1.30
CA PHE A 45 -20.56 -4.91 1.64
C PHE A 45 -19.52 -5.27 2.71
N ALA A 46 -18.57 -4.37 3.00
CA ALA A 46 -17.60 -4.56 4.07
C ALA A 46 -17.72 -3.46 5.12
N ILE A 47 -17.44 -2.19 4.79
CA ILE A 47 -17.33 -1.11 5.78
C ILE A 47 -18.62 -0.92 6.59
N ASP A 48 -19.77 -0.83 5.91
CA ASP A 48 -21.07 -0.54 6.54
C ASP A 48 -21.72 -1.76 7.18
N ARG A 49 -21.17 -2.97 7.00
CA ARG A 49 -21.76 -4.23 7.50
C ARG A 49 -20.96 -4.91 8.59
N CYS A 50 -19.66 -4.74 8.63
CA CYS A 50 -18.83 -5.37 9.65
C CYS A 50 -18.96 -4.65 11.00
N ARG A 51 -18.82 -5.42 12.07
CA ARG A 51 -18.75 -4.90 13.45
C ARG A 51 -17.39 -4.28 13.74
N THR A 52 -16.36 -4.80 13.08
CA THR A 52 -15.01 -4.20 13.08
C THR A 52 -15.09 -2.84 12.39
N ARG A 53 -14.61 -1.79 13.04
CA ARG A 53 -14.47 -0.49 12.37
C ARG A 53 -13.41 -0.58 11.29
N ILE A 54 -13.78 -0.23 10.07
CA ILE A 54 -12.86 -0.24 8.91
C ILE A 54 -12.62 1.19 8.47
N LEU A 55 -11.36 1.59 8.40
CA LEU A 55 -10.87 2.74 7.66
C LEU A 55 -10.06 2.21 6.47
N GLY A 56 -9.81 3.01 5.44
CA GLY A 56 -9.07 2.52 4.28
C GLY A 56 -8.19 3.56 3.62
N PHE A 57 -7.08 3.10 3.08
CA PHE A 57 -6.37 3.77 2.00
C PHE A 57 -7.01 3.34 0.68
N LEU A 58 -7.25 4.29 -0.23
CA LEU A 58 -7.79 3.98 -1.56
C LEU A 58 -6.64 3.65 -2.52
N ASN A 59 -6.73 2.54 -3.23
CA ASN A 59 -5.73 2.20 -4.24
C ASN A 59 -5.78 3.20 -5.39
N ILE A 60 -4.60 3.62 -5.87
CA ILE A 60 -4.47 4.49 -7.03
C ILE A 60 -4.98 3.84 -8.32
N SER A 61 -4.92 2.51 -8.40
CA SER A 61 -5.59 1.73 -9.46
C SER A 61 -7.09 1.71 -9.22
N ARG A 62 -7.86 2.04 -10.23
CA ARG A 62 -9.32 2.18 -10.20
C ARG A 62 -10.06 0.93 -9.69
N MET A 63 -9.48 -0.25 -9.91
CA MET A 63 -10.06 -1.54 -9.47
C MET A 63 -9.42 -2.09 -8.19
N GLY A 64 -8.40 -1.42 -7.65
CA GLY A 64 -7.65 -1.93 -6.53
C GLY A 64 -7.09 -3.32 -6.81
N LEU A 65 -7.06 -4.18 -5.80
CA LEU A 65 -6.56 -5.55 -5.91
C LEU A 65 -7.55 -6.53 -6.55
N ALA A 66 -8.75 -6.11 -6.92
CA ALA A 66 -9.75 -6.97 -7.56
C ALA A 66 -9.35 -7.41 -8.98
N CYS A 67 -8.50 -6.65 -9.65
CA CYS A 67 -7.96 -6.97 -10.97
C CYS A 67 -6.54 -7.55 -10.91
N SER A 68 -6.01 -7.83 -9.72
CA SER A 68 -4.60 -8.16 -9.54
C SER A 68 -4.40 -9.60 -9.07
N GLY A 69 -3.48 -10.28 -9.69
CA GLY A 69 -2.91 -11.52 -9.16
C GLY A 69 -2.03 -11.26 -7.93
N LEU A 70 -1.65 -12.32 -7.25
CA LEU A 70 -0.74 -12.25 -6.09
C LEU A 70 0.72 -11.94 -6.47
N GLY A 71 0.99 -11.78 -7.76
CA GLY A 71 2.33 -11.64 -8.32
C GLY A 71 2.92 -13.00 -8.74
N GLY A 72 3.63 -13.00 -9.87
CA GLY A 72 4.29 -14.21 -10.39
C GLY A 72 3.46 -15.09 -11.33
N ASP A 73 2.16 -14.86 -11.47
CA ASP A 73 1.39 -15.47 -12.55
C ASP A 73 1.28 -14.50 -13.73
N SER A 74 2.02 -14.80 -14.81
CA SER A 74 2.03 -13.98 -16.02
C SER A 74 0.69 -13.94 -16.78
N ASN A 75 -0.29 -14.74 -16.37
CA ASN A 75 -1.61 -14.79 -16.99
C ASN A 75 -2.62 -13.88 -16.26
N VAL A 76 -2.28 -13.36 -15.09
CA VAL A 76 -3.13 -12.45 -14.32
C VAL A 76 -2.46 -11.08 -14.28
N PRO A 77 -3.09 -10.04 -14.86
CA PRO A 77 -2.50 -8.71 -14.85
C PRO A 77 -2.35 -8.16 -13.43
N GLY A 78 -1.29 -7.38 -13.23
CA GLY A 78 -1.11 -6.57 -12.03
C GLY A 78 -1.99 -5.30 -12.08
N GLU A 79 -2.22 -4.71 -10.93
CA GLU A 79 -3.06 -3.51 -10.82
C GLU A 79 -2.46 -2.27 -11.50
N LEU A 80 -1.16 -2.28 -11.78
CA LEU A 80 -0.44 -1.19 -12.47
C LEU A 80 0.03 -1.56 -13.89
N ASP A 81 -0.30 -2.75 -14.40
CA ASP A 81 0.10 -3.18 -15.75
C ASP A 81 -0.52 -2.30 -16.84
N LEU A 82 -1.69 -1.75 -16.58
CA LEU A 82 -2.41 -0.90 -17.52
C LEU A 82 -2.53 0.52 -16.96
N MET A 83 -1.74 1.46 -17.46
CA MET A 83 -1.76 2.86 -17.02
C MET A 83 -3.14 3.53 -17.11
N LYS A 84 -4.03 3.07 -17.98
CA LYS A 84 -5.42 3.54 -18.05
C LYS A 84 -6.25 3.26 -16.79
N LEU A 85 -5.80 2.33 -15.94
CA LEU A 85 -6.42 2.04 -14.64
C LEU A 85 -5.87 2.93 -13.53
N VAL A 86 -4.81 3.69 -13.77
CA VAL A 86 -4.20 4.60 -12.78
C VAL A 86 -4.66 6.01 -13.06
N ASN A 87 -5.34 6.66 -12.10
CA ASN A 87 -5.88 8.00 -12.31
C ASN A 87 -5.95 8.79 -11.00
N ALA A 88 -5.11 9.83 -10.89
CA ALA A 88 -4.99 10.65 -9.69
C ALA A 88 -6.27 11.43 -9.38
N GLY A 89 -6.88 12.07 -10.38
CA GLY A 89 -8.11 12.85 -10.20
C GLY A 89 -9.28 11.98 -9.73
N HIS A 90 -9.49 10.84 -10.38
CA HIS A 90 -10.57 9.91 -9.99
C HIS A 90 -10.37 9.32 -8.58
N CYS A 91 -9.12 9.02 -8.22
CA CYS A 91 -8.78 8.62 -6.86
C CYS A 91 -9.09 9.72 -5.84
N ALA A 92 -8.69 10.95 -6.12
CA ALA A 92 -8.94 12.10 -5.27
C ALA A 92 -10.44 12.38 -5.10
N ASP A 93 -11.23 12.39 -6.19
CA ASP A 93 -12.66 12.60 -6.15
C ASP A 93 -13.38 11.55 -5.28
N CYS A 94 -13.00 10.28 -5.40
CA CYS A 94 -13.54 9.19 -4.57
C CYS A 94 -13.21 9.40 -3.09
N ILE A 95 -11.98 9.82 -2.77
CA ILE A 95 -11.57 10.13 -1.40
C ILE A 95 -12.38 11.30 -0.85
N GLU A 96 -12.53 12.39 -1.61
CA GLU A 96 -13.31 13.56 -1.17
C GLU A 96 -14.76 13.21 -0.85
N ALA A 97 -15.37 12.32 -1.64
CA ALA A 97 -16.73 11.85 -1.43
C ALA A 97 -16.88 10.90 -0.22
N ASN A 98 -15.77 10.38 0.35
CA ASN A 98 -15.78 9.34 1.38
C ASN A 98 -14.78 9.62 2.52
N ARG A 99 -14.59 10.88 2.89
CA ARG A 99 -13.67 11.35 3.94
C ARG A 99 -13.93 10.77 5.33
N ASP A 100 -15.11 10.26 5.57
CA ASP A 100 -15.50 9.63 6.84
C ASP A 100 -14.82 8.29 7.07
N VAL A 101 -14.35 7.62 6.01
CA VAL A 101 -13.71 6.30 6.08
C VAL A 101 -12.39 6.20 5.31
N LEU A 102 -12.17 7.03 4.28
CA LEU A 102 -10.91 7.04 3.54
C LEU A 102 -9.90 7.98 4.17
N VAL A 103 -8.72 7.44 4.48
CA VAL A 103 -7.66 8.14 5.24
C VAL A 103 -6.38 8.37 4.43
N GLY A 104 -6.33 7.97 3.17
CA GLY A 104 -5.17 8.19 2.31
C GLY A 104 -5.23 7.44 0.99
N VAL A 105 -4.13 7.56 0.24
CA VAL A 105 -3.91 6.89 -1.04
C VAL A 105 -2.96 5.71 -0.84
N LYS A 106 -3.22 4.58 -1.50
CA LYS A 106 -2.34 3.41 -1.50
C LYS A 106 -1.76 3.16 -2.89
N ILE A 107 -0.48 2.83 -2.92
CA ILE A 107 0.16 2.22 -4.09
C ILE A 107 0.97 0.99 -3.67
N ARG A 108 1.01 -0.02 -4.54
CA ARG A 108 1.91 -1.16 -4.43
C ARG A 108 2.94 -1.08 -5.56
N LEU A 109 4.21 -0.84 -5.19
CA LEU A 109 5.34 -0.80 -6.11
C LEU A 109 6.02 -2.16 -6.10
N SER A 110 5.90 -2.85 -7.21
CA SER A 110 6.58 -4.12 -7.50
C SER A 110 6.58 -4.35 -9.00
N ASN A 111 7.72 -4.71 -9.56
CA ASN A 111 7.87 -4.86 -11.00
C ASN A 111 6.91 -5.89 -11.61
N SER A 112 6.57 -6.95 -10.86
CA SER A 112 5.69 -8.04 -11.34
C SER A 112 4.22 -7.64 -11.55
N ILE A 113 3.80 -6.47 -11.08
CA ILE A 113 2.41 -5.98 -11.18
C ILE A 113 2.30 -4.63 -11.89
N ALA A 114 3.38 -4.20 -12.54
CA ALA A 114 3.52 -2.88 -13.14
C ALA A 114 4.25 -2.96 -14.50
N ASP A 115 3.81 -3.86 -15.38
CA ASP A 115 4.39 -4.09 -16.70
C ASP A 115 5.93 -4.29 -16.67
N ASN A 116 6.37 -5.24 -15.82
CA ASN A 116 7.79 -5.50 -15.56
C ASN A 116 8.55 -4.23 -15.08
N GLY A 117 7.92 -3.43 -14.23
CA GLY A 117 8.50 -2.23 -13.65
C GLY A 117 8.36 -0.96 -14.50
N ARG A 118 7.95 -1.07 -15.77
CA ARG A 118 7.87 0.09 -16.68
C ARG A 118 6.90 1.16 -16.24
N ASN A 119 5.83 0.76 -15.55
CA ASN A 119 4.77 1.66 -15.11
C ASN A 119 4.93 2.16 -13.67
N GLU A 120 5.91 1.64 -12.91
CA GLU A 120 6.02 1.94 -11.47
C GLU A 120 6.23 3.42 -11.20
N GLN A 121 7.22 4.05 -11.85
CA GLN A 121 7.55 5.45 -11.59
C GLN A 121 6.37 6.37 -11.91
N ALA A 122 5.76 6.23 -13.08
CA ALA A 122 4.62 7.06 -13.48
C ALA A 122 3.40 6.84 -12.56
N SER A 123 3.17 5.60 -12.13
CA SER A 123 2.09 5.29 -11.18
C SER A 123 2.36 5.88 -9.80
N PHE A 124 3.62 5.87 -9.35
CA PHE A 124 4.03 6.47 -8.09
C PHE A 124 3.79 8.00 -8.10
N GLU A 125 4.20 8.68 -9.17
CA GLU A 125 3.97 10.12 -9.33
C GLU A 125 2.48 10.47 -9.28
N LEU A 126 1.61 9.70 -9.95
CA LEU A 126 0.17 9.88 -9.90
C LEU A 126 -0.42 9.61 -8.50
N ALA A 127 0.14 8.64 -7.76
CA ALA A 127 -0.28 8.38 -6.37
C ALA A 127 0.13 9.53 -5.44
N VAL A 128 1.33 10.08 -5.62
CA VAL A 128 1.78 11.30 -4.92
C VAL A 128 0.85 12.46 -5.25
N GLU A 129 0.52 12.70 -6.52
CA GLU A 129 -0.41 13.74 -6.95
C GLU A 129 -1.76 13.63 -6.24
N ALA A 130 -2.38 12.43 -6.24
CA ALA A 130 -3.66 12.19 -5.58
C ALA A 130 -3.59 12.45 -4.06
N ALA A 131 -2.53 11.98 -3.40
CA ALA A 131 -2.33 12.18 -1.97
C ALA A 131 -2.17 13.68 -1.62
N ARG A 132 -1.40 14.43 -2.40
CA ARG A 132 -1.21 15.87 -2.19
C ARG A 132 -2.47 16.68 -2.51
N ALA A 133 -3.22 16.32 -3.57
CA ALA A 133 -4.50 16.95 -3.90
C ALA A 133 -5.51 16.81 -2.75
N THR A 134 -5.59 15.65 -2.13
CA THR A 134 -6.49 15.39 -0.99
C THR A 134 -5.93 15.83 0.36
N LYS A 135 -4.66 16.20 0.45
CA LYS A 135 -3.93 16.49 1.71
C LYS A 135 -3.98 15.32 2.71
N LEU A 136 -4.00 14.11 2.20
CA LEU A 136 -3.95 12.88 3.00
C LEU A 136 -2.65 12.12 2.75
N PRO A 137 -2.27 11.21 3.68
CA PRO A 137 -1.06 10.41 3.53
C PRO A 137 -1.07 9.52 2.29
N LEU A 138 0.11 9.30 1.73
CA LEU A 138 0.38 8.22 0.80
C LEU A 138 0.91 7.01 1.59
N MET A 139 0.34 5.82 1.38
CA MET A 139 0.92 4.56 1.84
C MET A 139 1.54 3.82 0.67
N THR A 140 2.83 3.51 0.76
CA THR A 140 3.56 2.75 -0.27
C THR A 140 3.96 1.37 0.24
N HIS A 141 3.64 0.33 -0.54
CA HIS A 141 4.33 -0.95 -0.51
C HIS A 141 5.44 -0.88 -1.56
N HIS A 142 6.67 -1.14 -1.18
CA HIS A 142 7.84 -1.02 -2.05
C HIS A 142 8.73 -2.25 -1.91
N SER A 143 8.62 -3.21 -2.82
CA SER A 143 9.41 -4.44 -2.83
C SER A 143 9.59 -4.97 -4.24
N PHE A 144 10.79 -5.42 -4.59
CA PHE A 144 11.14 -5.75 -5.98
C PHE A 144 10.81 -4.61 -6.95
N SER A 145 10.97 -3.38 -6.52
CA SER A 145 10.58 -2.20 -7.26
C SER A 145 11.73 -1.63 -8.09
N ALA A 146 11.39 -1.09 -9.25
CA ALA A 146 12.30 -0.30 -10.09
C ALA A 146 12.41 1.16 -9.60
N VAL A 147 11.49 1.63 -8.77
CA VAL A 147 11.56 2.97 -8.15
C VAL A 147 12.71 2.99 -7.14
N PRO A 148 13.67 3.92 -7.26
CA PRO A 148 14.81 3.97 -6.36
C PRO A 148 14.39 4.39 -4.94
N LEU A 149 15.17 3.96 -3.92
CA LEU A 149 14.97 4.36 -2.52
C LEU A 149 15.05 5.88 -2.33
N GLU A 150 15.73 6.58 -3.22
CA GLU A 150 15.81 8.04 -3.23
C GLU A 150 14.43 8.68 -3.41
N ASP A 151 13.60 8.11 -4.27
CA ASP A 151 12.23 8.57 -4.52
C ASP A 151 11.24 8.01 -3.51
N CYS A 152 11.32 6.70 -3.24
CA CYS A 152 10.46 6.00 -2.28
C CYS A 152 11.30 5.11 -1.35
N PRO A 153 11.43 5.46 -0.04
CA PRO A 153 10.73 6.52 0.68
C PRO A 153 11.43 7.90 0.70
N GLY A 154 12.59 8.07 0.09
CA GLY A 154 13.48 9.21 0.29
C GLY A 154 12.87 10.59 0.04
N ASN A 155 11.91 10.72 -0.89
CA ASN A 155 11.20 11.96 -1.20
C ASN A 155 9.73 11.97 -0.69
N MET A 156 9.34 10.99 0.13
CA MET A 156 8.05 11.03 0.83
C MET A 156 8.07 12.11 1.94
N VAL A 157 6.88 12.57 2.34
CA VAL A 157 6.75 13.67 3.32
C VAL A 157 6.22 13.18 4.65
N ALA A 158 6.31 14.03 5.68
CA ALA A 158 5.80 13.75 7.02
C ALA A 158 4.35 13.24 7.00
N GLY A 159 4.10 12.13 7.69
CA GLY A 159 2.80 11.47 7.76
C GLY A 159 2.53 10.45 6.65
N ASP A 160 3.29 10.43 5.55
CA ASP A 160 3.24 9.32 4.60
C ASP A 160 3.70 8.01 5.28
N VAL A 161 3.26 6.87 4.75
CA VAL A 161 3.50 5.55 5.36
C VAL A 161 4.28 4.66 4.39
N TYR A 162 5.44 4.19 4.81
CA TYR A 162 6.21 3.16 4.12
C TYR A 162 5.91 1.81 4.80
N THR A 163 5.08 0.97 4.18
CA THR A 163 4.66 -0.30 4.76
C THR A 163 5.53 -1.48 4.31
N HIS A 164 5.52 -2.57 5.07
CA HIS A 164 6.42 -3.73 4.91
C HIS A 164 7.89 -3.37 5.07
N CYS A 165 8.20 -2.43 5.96
CA CYS A 165 9.56 -1.89 6.08
C CYS A 165 10.63 -2.93 6.38
N PHE A 166 10.27 -4.10 6.92
CA PHE A 166 11.23 -5.16 7.24
C PHE A 166 11.26 -6.30 6.21
N HIS A 167 10.82 -6.08 4.96
CA HIS A 167 10.99 -7.10 3.92
C HIS A 167 12.46 -7.33 3.57
N GLY A 168 12.79 -8.55 3.16
CA GLY A 168 14.16 -8.93 2.78
C GLY A 168 14.39 -9.02 1.27
N PHE A 169 13.50 -8.45 0.46
CA PHE A 169 13.60 -8.46 -1.01
C PHE A 169 14.54 -7.34 -1.50
N PRO A 170 14.95 -7.36 -2.77
CA PRO A 170 15.60 -6.20 -3.39
C PRO A 170 14.85 -4.90 -3.10
N SER A 171 15.54 -3.78 -2.97
CA SER A 171 15.01 -2.51 -2.48
C SER A 171 14.62 -2.49 -0.97
N THR A 172 15.20 -3.39 -0.16
CA THR A 172 15.05 -3.33 1.30
C THR A 172 15.69 -2.07 1.90
N ILE A 173 15.29 -1.74 3.12
CA ILE A 173 15.72 -0.51 3.81
C ILE A 173 17.16 -0.54 4.34
N ILE A 174 17.81 -1.69 4.34
CA ILE A 174 19.22 -1.83 4.75
C ILE A 174 20.11 -2.18 3.57
N ASN A 175 21.33 -1.70 3.60
CA ASN A 175 22.36 -2.15 2.68
C ASN A 175 22.68 -3.64 2.95
N PRO A 176 22.63 -4.52 1.95
CA PRO A 176 22.80 -5.95 2.16
C PRO A 176 24.23 -6.34 2.59
N ASP A 177 25.22 -5.51 2.28
CA ASP A 177 26.64 -5.78 2.60
C ASP A 177 27.03 -5.19 3.96
N THR A 178 26.76 -3.90 4.17
CA THR A 178 27.15 -3.19 5.41
C THR A 178 26.18 -3.40 6.56
N LYS A 179 24.91 -3.81 6.27
CA LYS A 179 23.80 -3.90 7.23
C LYS A 179 23.39 -2.56 7.84
N GLU A 180 23.83 -1.46 7.27
CA GLU A 180 23.41 -0.13 7.68
C GLU A 180 22.11 0.27 7.00
N ILE A 181 21.33 1.14 7.63
CA ILE A 181 20.13 1.71 7.03
C ILE A 181 20.55 2.58 5.84
N GLU A 182 19.88 2.41 4.70
CA GLU A 182 20.14 3.22 3.51
C GLU A 182 19.86 4.71 3.77
N VAL A 183 20.74 5.58 3.26
CA VAL A 183 20.70 7.04 3.52
C VAL A 183 19.33 7.66 3.16
N PRO A 184 18.70 7.34 2.01
CA PRO A 184 17.36 7.86 1.70
C PRO A 184 16.29 7.45 2.71
N VAL A 185 16.39 6.24 3.25
CA VAL A 185 15.46 5.71 4.27
C VAL A 185 15.62 6.47 5.59
N GLN A 186 16.87 6.72 6.01
CA GLN A 186 17.15 7.50 7.21
C GLN A 186 16.63 8.94 7.08
N ARG A 187 16.86 9.57 5.93
CA ARG A 187 16.32 10.90 5.63
C ARG A 187 14.79 10.93 5.70
N ALA A 188 14.11 9.93 5.11
CA ALA A 188 12.66 9.83 5.16
C ALA A 188 12.14 9.72 6.61
N ARG A 189 12.77 8.89 7.44
CA ARG A 189 12.44 8.77 8.86
C ARG A 189 12.60 10.11 9.59
N ASP A 190 13.72 10.78 9.38
CA ASP A 190 14.03 12.04 10.05
C ASP A 190 13.09 13.17 9.58
N ASN A 191 12.55 13.08 8.38
CA ASN A 191 11.52 13.95 7.83
C ASN A 191 10.08 13.60 8.28
N GLY A 192 9.89 12.55 9.09
CA GLY A 192 8.59 12.20 9.67
C GLY A 192 7.73 11.24 8.83
N VAL A 193 8.34 10.51 7.89
CA VAL A 193 7.68 9.36 7.24
C VAL A 193 7.50 8.25 8.28
N LEU A 194 6.33 7.62 8.28
CA LEU A 194 6.00 6.53 9.20
C LEU A 194 6.36 5.19 8.57
N PHE A 195 7.05 4.35 9.34
CA PHE A 195 7.43 3.01 8.91
C PHE A 195 6.52 1.98 9.57
N ASP A 196 5.71 1.30 8.75
CA ASP A 196 4.77 0.27 9.19
C ASP A 196 5.33 -1.12 8.90
N ILE A 197 5.29 -1.98 9.91
CA ILE A 197 5.81 -3.35 9.78
C ILE A 197 4.99 -4.13 8.74
N GLY A 198 3.67 -4.00 8.75
CA GLY A 198 2.79 -4.68 7.80
C GLY A 198 3.13 -6.17 7.67
N MET A 199 3.39 -6.86 8.81
CA MET A 199 3.87 -8.24 8.78
C MET A 199 2.90 -9.16 8.03
N GLY A 200 3.41 -9.81 6.98
CA GLY A 200 2.67 -10.79 6.18
C GLY A 200 3.61 -11.89 5.70
N GLN A 201 3.03 -12.90 5.07
CA GLN A 201 3.83 -13.97 4.46
C GLN A 201 4.77 -13.38 3.39
N GLY A 202 6.07 -13.54 3.57
CA GLY A 202 7.09 -13.02 2.66
C GLY A 202 7.47 -11.55 2.86
N SER A 203 6.72 -10.79 3.67
CA SER A 203 6.98 -9.35 3.87
C SER A 203 7.77 -9.04 5.15
N PHE A 204 8.44 -10.03 5.73
CA PHE A 204 9.22 -9.86 6.95
C PHE A 204 10.51 -10.67 6.90
N ASN A 205 11.61 -10.04 7.29
CA ASN A 205 12.94 -10.65 7.41
C ASN A 205 13.57 -10.27 8.75
N TRP A 206 13.94 -11.25 9.55
CA TRP A 206 14.53 -11.05 10.88
C TRP A 206 15.83 -10.27 10.84
N THR A 207 16.69 -10.50 9.83
CA THR A 207 17.94 -9.78 9.69
C THR A 207 17.68 -8.28 9.46
N VAL A 208 16.75 -7.95 8.56
CA VAL A 208 16.38 -6.54 8.32
C VAL A 208 15.83 -5.91 9.60
N ALA A 209 14.88 -6.57 10.27
CA ALA A 209 14.28 -6.06 11.50
C ALA A 209 15.33 -5.84 12.61
N GLU A 210 16.25 -6.78 12.80
CA GLU A 210 17.30 -6.68 13.81
C GLU A 210 18.24 -5.48 13.56
N PHE A 211 18.70 -5.31 12.33
CA PHE A 211 19.61 -4.21 12.02
C PHE A 211 18.90 -2.85 11.94
N ALA A 212 17.66 -2.80 11.49
CA ALA A 212 16.89 -1.55 11.42
C ALA A 212 16.42 -1.01 12.78
N THR A 213 16.44 -1.83 13.84
CA THR A 213 15.98 -1.44 15.19
C THR A 213 17.10 -1.20 16.21
N ARG A 214 18.35 -1.34 15.78
CA ARG A 214 19.56 -1.00 16.58
C ARG A 214 19.86 0.48 16.48
#